data_f09328a6a2d9be003ec04de1855a4e3c
#
_entry.id   f09328a6a2d9be003ec04de1855a4e3c
#
_cell.length_a   1.000
_cell.length_b   1.000
_cell.length_c   1.000
_cell.angle_alpha   90.00
_cell.angle_beta   90.00
_cell.angle_gamma   90.00
#
_symmetry.space_group_name_H-M   'P 1'
#
loop_
_entity.id
_entity.type
_entity.pdbx_description
1 polymer ?
#
loop_
_entity_poly.entity_id
_entity_poly.type
_entity_poly.pdbx_seq_one_letter_code
_entity_poly.pdbx_strand_id
1 'polypeptide(L)'
;LSDVAGTGPDGRITRADVERLADTGRETEGGGRSTTVPLSPTRQAIAARLTEVAAIPQVTTFRTVDCTALEAVRADFGVSPLPLFVRALAEVCREQPELNASWDGERILLFHEIRVAIATDTQRGLMVPVLADVGSLGINEIAVEIARLAEAARSNILSRDDVVEATIAVTNTGSYGSEFGTPLLNPGHAVTIALGVIEPRALVIDGVVEARPACTLSLTFDHRVLDGATVGRALGALVELLESRERLEALPR
;
A
#
# COMPACT_ATOMS: atom_id res chain seq x y z
N LEU A 1 -22.09 -32.92 11.03
CA LEU A 1 -21.84 -34.23 11.67
C LEU A 1 -22.93 -35.24 11.31
N SER A 2 -24.13 -34.81 10.89
CA SER A 2 -25.22 -35.69 10.43
C SER A 2 -24.87 -36.57 9.21
N ASP A 3 -23.86 -36.15 8.44
CA ASP A 3 -23.47 -36.80 7.18
C ASP A 3 -22.22 -37.67 7.29
N VAL A 4 -21.70 -37.86 8.52
CA VAL A 4 -20.53 -38.68 8.81
C VAL A 4 -20.98 -40.08 9.30
N ALA A 5 -20.66 -41.13 8.55
CA ALA A 5 -20.85 -42.50 9.01
C ALA A 5 -19.73 -42.86 9.99
N GLY A 6 -20.07 -43.14 11.26
CA GLY A 6 -19.11 -43.53 12.29
C GLY A 6 -18.59 -44.96 12.10
N THR A 7 -17.27 -45.17 12.11
CA THR A 7 -16.62 -46.47 12.04
C THR A 7 -16.06 -46.97 13.39
N GLY A 8 -16.23 -46.20 14.45
CA GLY A 8 -15.85 -46.60 15.83
C GLY A 8 -16.80 -47.58 16.46
N PRO A 9 -16.46 -48.15 17.65
CA PRO A 9 -17.34 -49.05 18.40
C PRO A 9 -18.71 -48.41 18.63
N ASP A 10 -19.77 -49.21 18.46
CA ASP A 10 -21.17 -48.77 18.58
C ASP A 10 -21.60 -47.66 17.61
N GLY A 11 -20.95 -47.54 16.41
CA GLY A 11 -21.29 -46.54 15.42
C GLY A 11 -20.78 -45.15 15.78
N ARG A 12 -19.83 -45.02 16.68
CA ARG A 12 -19.28 -43.76 17.14
C ARG A 12 -18.41 -43.10 16.05
N ILE A 13 -18.64 -41.85 15.78
CA ILE A 13 -17.83 -41.07 14.83
C ILE A 13 -16.43 -40.85 15.40
N THR A 14 -15.41 -41.31 14.69
CA THR A 14 -14.01 -41.14 15.05
C THR A 14 -13.40 -39.92 14.31
N ARG A 15 -12.25 -39.46 14.78
CA ARG A 15 -11.50 -38.40 14.09
C ARG A 15 -11.16 -38.81 12.65
N ALA A 16 -10.82 -40.06 12.41
CA ALA A 16 -10.52 -40.58 11.08
C ALA A 16 -11.74 -40.55 10.13
N ASP A 17 -12.96 -40.64 10.65
CA ASP A 17 -14.17 -40.54 9.82
C ASP A 17 -14.41 -39.10 9.38
N VAL A 18 -14.13 -38.15 10.26
CA VAL A 18 -14.21 -36.69 9.91
C VAL A 18 -13.12 -36.31 8.92
N GLU A 19 -11.89 -36.79 9.11
CA GLU A 19 -10.77 -36.56 8.19
C GLU A 19 -11.05 -37.21 6.83
N ARG A 20 -11.63 -38.39 6.78
CA ARG A 20 -12.02 -39.09 5.54
C ARG A 20 -13.11 -38.34 4.78
N LEU A 21 -14.10 -37.77 5.47
CA LEU A 21 -15.14 -36.95 4.85
C LEU A 21 -14.56 -35.62 4.32
N ALA A 22 -13.61 -35.02 5.05
CA ALA A 22 -12.89 -33.86 4.62
C ALA A 22 -12.02 -34.14 3.37
N ASP A 23 -11.46 -35.35 3.26
CA ASP A 23 -10.69 -35.75 2.06
C ASP A 23 -11.58 -36.16 0.89
N THR A 24 -12.78 -36.74 1.12
CA THR A 24 -13.74 -37.02 0.01
C THR A 24 -14.38 -35.76 -0.54
N GLY A 25 -14.46 -34.66 0.24
CA GLY A 25 -14.80 -33.32 -0.27
C GLY A 25 -13.72 -32.70 -1.17
N ARG A 26 -12.59 -33.39 -1.34
CA ARG A 26 -11.51 -33.03 -2.29
C ARG A 26 -11.59 -33.75 -3.62
N GLU A 27 -12.62 -34.59 -3.87
CA GLU A 27 -12.79 -35.19 -5.18
C GLU A 27 -13.10 -34.12 -6.23
N THR A 28 -12.20 -34.04 -7.18
CA THR A 28 -12.23 -33.20 -8.37
C THR A 28 -13.43 -33.57 -9.25
N GLU A 29 -14.55 -32.90 -9.09
CA GLU A 29 -15.57 -32.84 -10.14
C GLU A 29 -15.04 -31.92 -11.25
N GLY A 30 -14.49 -32.52 -12.28
CA GLY A 30 -14.07 -31.79 -13.48
C GLY A 30 -12.89 -32.46 -14.19
N GLY A 31 -13.14 -33.12 -15.29
CA GLY A 31 -12.11 -33.77 -16.09
C GLY A 31 -10.96 -32.86 -16.45
N GLY A 32 -9.82 -33.03 -15.79
CA GLY A 32 -8.47 -32.69 -16.23
C GLY A 32 -8.10 -31.23 -16.57
N ARG A 33 -9.00 -30.25 -16.52
CA ARG A 33 -8.76 -28.86 -16.96
C ARG A 33 -8.61 -27.84 -15.82
N SER A 34 -8.96 -28.17 -14.60
CA SER A 34 -8.87 -27.26 -13.45
C SER A 34 -8.70 -28.03 -12.14
N THR A 35 -8.07 -27.39 -11.18
CA THR A 35 -7.98 -27.88 -9.79
C THR A 35 -8.67 -26.88 -8.87
N THR A 36 -9.58 -27.34 -8.04
CA THR A 36 -10.23 -26.49 -7.04
C THR A 36 -9.34 -26.38 -5.80
N VAL A 37 -9.03 -25.15 -5.39
CA VAL A 37 -8.28 -24.88 -4.17
C VAL A 37 -9.20 -24.21 -3.15
N PRO A 38 -9.45 -24.82 -1.97
CA PRO A 38 -10.26 -24.22 -0.92
C PRO A 38 -9.60 -22.92 -0.42
N LEU A 39 -10.42 -21.89 -0.19
CA LEU A 39 -9.94 -20.63 0.36
C LEU A 39 -9.76 -20.73 1.88
N SER A 40 -8.61 -20.25 2.38
CA SER A 40 -8.43 -20.02 3.82
C SER A 40 -9.36 -18.89 4.30
N PRO A 41 -9.73 -18.85 5.60
CA PRO A 41 -10.52 -17.76 6.17
C PRO A 41 -9.91 -16.38 5.90
N THR A 42 -8.59 -16.25 5.98
CA THR A 42 -7.86 -15.02 5.64
C THR A 42 -8.07 -14.63 4.18
N ARG A 43 -7.97 -15.59 3.25
CA ARG A 43 -8.17 -15.30 1.81
C ARG A 43 -9.62 -14.92 1.52
N GLN A 44 -10.59 -15.52 2.23
CA GLN A 44 -12.01 -15.13 2.12
C GLN A 44 -12.24 -13.69 2.59
N ALA A 45 -11.65 -13.30 3.73
CA ALA A 45 -11.75 -11.94 4.25
C ALA A 45 -11.12 -10.91 3.28
N ILE A 46 -9.95 -11.23 2.72
CA ILE A 46 -9.29 -10.39 1.70
C ILE A 46 -10.19 -10.24 0.46
N ALA A 47 -10.77 -11.33 -0.05
CA ALA A 47 -11.63 -11.29 -1.22
C ALA A 47 -12.89 -10.43 -0.98
N ALA A 48 -13.54 -10.57 0.18
CA ALA A 48 -14.68 -9.74 0.56
C ALA A 48 -14.30 -8.26 0.60
N ARG A 49 -13.17 -7.93 1.25
CA ARG A 49 -12.68 -6.55 1.36
C ARG A 49 -12.35 -5.94 -0.01
N LEU A 50 -11.68 -6.67 -0.89
CA LEU A 50 -11.37 -6.21 -2.24
C LEU A 50 -12.61 -6.02 -3.11
N THR A 51 -13.66 -6.82 -2.89
CA THR A 51 -14.95 -6.64 -3.56
C THR A 51 -15.64 -5.34 -3.14
N GLU A 52 -15.58 -4.96 -1.86
CA GLU A 52 -16.05 -3.66 -1.38
C GLU A 52 -15.28 -2.50 -2.03
N VAL A 53 -13.93 -2.61 -2.08
CA VAL A 53 -13.07 -1.61 -2.70
C VAL A 53 -13.36 -1.45 -4.19
N ALA A 54 -13.67 -2.53 -4.89
CA ALA A 54 -13.99 -2.49 -6.32
C ALA A 54 -15.24 -1.66 -6.66
N ALA A 55 -16.12 -1.40 -5.68
CA ALA A 55 -17.30 -0.55 -5.84
C ALA A 55 -16.97 0.96 -5.77
N ILE A 56 -15.78 1.33 -5.34
CA ILE A 56 -15.33 2.74 -5.31
C ILE A 56 -15.00 3.17 -6.74
N PRO A 57 -15.56 4.30 -7.25
CA PRO A 57 -15.17 4.85 -8.55
C PRO A 57 -13.76 5.43 -8.47
N GLN A 58 -12.76 4.57 -8.60
CA GLN A 58 -11.34 4.92 -8.45
C GLN A 58 -10.63 5.05 -9.79
N VAL A 59 -9.76 6.03 -9.89
CA VAL A 59 -8.94 6.32 -11.08
C VAL A 59 -7.49 6.41 -10.65
N THR A 60 -6.57 5.92 -11.49
CA THR A 60 -5.14 6.04 -11.27
C THR A 60 -4.53 6.99 -12.29
N THR A 61 -3.72 7.93 -11.82
CA THR A 61 -2.86 8.78 -12.66
C THR A 61 -1.39 8.50 -12.37
N PHE A 62 -0.54 8.75 -13.36
CA PHE A 62 0.88 8.41 -13.31
C PHE A 62 1.73 9.64 -13.59
N ARG A 63 2.88 9.73 -12.93
CA ARG A 63 3.89 10.75 -13.20
C ARG A 63 5.29 10.17 -13.04
N THR A 64 6.15 10.44 -14.02
CA THR A 64 7.58 10.15 -13.90
C THR A 64 8.24 11.21 -13.03
N VAL A 65 9.20 10.80 -12.21
CA VAL A 65 10.04 11.64 -11.35
C VAL A 65 11.50 11.41 -11.72
N ASP A 66 12.24 12.46 -11.96
CA ASP A 66 13.71 12.44 -11.95
C ASP A 66 14.19 12.32 -10.48
N CYS A 67 14.71 11.15 -10.12
CA CYS A 67 15.13 10.87 -8.76
C CYS A 67 16.55 11.32 -8.44
N THR A 68 17.21 12.10 -9.31
CA THR A 68 18.59 12.56 -9.10
C THR A 68 18.77 13.29 -7.78
N ALA A 69 17.86 14.23 -7.46
CA ALA A 69 17.89 14.98 -6.21
C ALA A 69 17.57 14.07 -5.02
N LEU A 70 16.52 13.23 -5.14
CA LEU A 70 16.12 12.27 -4.11
C LEU A 70 17.27 11.31 -3.76
N GLU A 71 17.94 10.75 -4.76
CA GLU A 71 19.07 9.82 -4.59
C GLU A 71 20.28 10.49 -3.90
N ALA A 72 20.58 11.75 -4.25
CA ALA A 72 21.64 12.50 -3.60
C ALA A 72 21.31 12.77 -2.13
N VAL A 73 20.12 13.30 -1.83
CA VAL A 73 19.72 13.67 -0.46
C VAL A 73 19.59 12.43 0.44
N ARG A 74 19.01 11.31 -0.06
CA ARG A 74 18.92 10.09 0.75
C ARG A 74 20.28 9.51 1.09
N ALA A 75 21.27 9.63 0.19
CA ALA A 75 22.63 9.17 0.44
C ALA A 75 23.29 10.02 1.53
N ASP A 76 23.13 11.35 1.49
CA ASP A 76 23.64 12.28 2.50
C ASP A 76 22.99 12.06 3.88
N PHE A 77 21.72 11.63 3.90
CA PHE A 77 20.99 11.36 5.16
C PHE A 77 21.14 9.91 5.65
N GLY A 78 21.68 9.01 4.83
CA GLY A 78 21.85 7.59 5.15
C GLY A 78 20.53 6.82 5.26
N VAL A 79 19.50 7.23 4.53
CA VAL A 79 18.15 6.62 4.56
C VAL A 79 17.78 5.98 3.22
N SER A 80 16.76 5.12 3.23
CA SER A 80 16.14 4.64 1.99
C SER A 80 15.26 5.74 1.35
N PRO A 81 14.83 5.60 0.08
CA PRO A 81 13.97 6.61 -0.59
C PRO A 81 12.62 6.81 0.11
N LEU A 82 12.04 5.75 0.70
CA LEU A 82 10.68 5.76 1.24
C LEU A 82 10.44 6.81 2.34
N PRO A 83 11.29 7.00 3.35
CA PRO A 83 11.13 8.04 4.36
C PRO A 83 11.07 9.46 3.78
N LEU A 84 11.93 9.78 2.81
CA LEU A 84 11.92 11.06 2.10
C LEU A 84 10.61 11.25 1.33
N PHE A 85 10.18 10.21 0.61
CA PHE A 85 8.92 10.22 -0.12
C PHE A 85 7.72 10.42 0.82
N VAL A 86 7.66 9.70 1.94
CA VAL A 86 6.57 9.82 2.93
C VAL A 86 6.56 11.22 3.54
N ARG A 87 7.72 11.78 3.87
CA ARG A 87 7.81 13.15 4.41
C ARG A 87 7.37 14.19 3.37
N ALA A 88 7.81 14.05 2.12
CA ALA A 88 7.40 14.92 1.02
C ALA A 88 5.88 14.85 0.76
N LEU A 89 5.31 13.65 0.78
CA LEU A 89 3.87 13.45 0.65
C LEU A 89 3.10 14.15 1.78
N ALA A 90 3.59 14.05 3.02
CA ALA A 90 2.96 14.73 4.16
C ALA A 90 2.96 16.26 3.98
N GLU A 91 4.02 16.84 3.41
CA GLU A 91 4.07 18.27 3.10
C GLU A 91 3.02 18.66 2.06
N VAL A 92 2.89 17.87 1.00
CA VAL A 92 1.86 18.11 -0.04
C VAL A 92 0.45 17.94 0.54
N CYS A 93 0.20 16.98 1.44
CA CYS A 93 -1.09 16.85 2.12
C CYS A 93 -1.43 18.05 3.02
N ARG A 94 -0.43 18.74 3.58
CA ARG A 94 -0.64 19.98 4.34
C ARG A 94 -1.02 21.17 3.45
N GLU A 95 -0.42 21.26 2.26
CA GLU A 95 -0.73 22.28 1.26
C GLU A 95 -2.06 22.01 0.54
N GLN A 96 -2.43 20.73 0.38
CA GLN A 96 -3.61 20.27 -0.32
C GLN A 96 -4.35 19.20 0.53
N PRO A 97 -5.12 19.65 1.54
CA PRO A 97 -5.74 18.77 2.55
C PRO A 97 -6.75 17.76 1.96
N GLU A 98 -7.26 18.00 0.75
CA GLU A 98 -8.19 17.10 0.07
C GLU A 98 -7.57 15.73 -0.25
N LEU A 99 -6.22 15.63 -0.31
CA LEU A 99 -5.52 14.35 -0.46
C LEU A 99 -5.65 13.47 0.79
N ASN A 100 -5.76 14.11 1.97
CA ASN A 100 -5.86 13.45 3.27
C ASN A 100 -7.33 13.42 3.72
N ALA A 101 -8.18 12.75 2.94
CA ALA A 101 -9.62 12.76 3.09
C ALA A 101 -10.25 11.37 2.95
N SER A 102 -11.53 11.28 3.28
CA SER A 102 -12.36 10.11 3.01
C SER A 102 -13.78 10.48 2.60
N TRP A 103 -14.49 9.53 2.02
CA TRP A 103 -15.93 9.59 1.73
C TRP A 103 -16.71 8.77 2.75
N ASP A 104 -17.64 9.39 3.50
CA ASP A 104 -18.45 8.71 4.52
C ASP A 104 -19.83 8.27 4.02
N GLY A 105 -20.12 8.44 2.73
CA GLY A 105 -21.42 8.17 2.11
C GLY A 105 -22.25 9.42 1.80
N GLU A 106 -22.07 10.50 2.54
CA GLU A 106 -22.80 11.76 2.40
C GLU A 106 -21.88 12.98 2.32
N ARG A 107 -20.70 12.90 2.91
CA ARG A 107 -19.78 14.04 3.09
C ARG A 107 -18.34 13.63 2.80
N ILE A 108 -17.49 14.62 2.53
CA ILE A 108 -16.06 14.48 2.52
C ILE A 108 -15.54 14.85 3.91
N LEU A 109 -14.79 13.93 4.51
CA LEU A 109 -14.09 14.16 5.78
C LEU A 109 -12.65 14.52 5.46
N LEU A 110 -12.19 15.69 5.90
CA LEU A 110 -10.78 16.10 5.82
C LEU A 110 -10.11 15.79 7.16
N PHE A 111 -8.99 15.06 7.11
CA PHE A 111 -8.24 14.73 8.30
C PHE A 111 -7.13 15.75 8.53
N HIS A 112 -6.98 16.22 9.78
CA HIS A 112 -5.91 17.14 10.17
C HIS A 112 -4.61 16.39 10.48
N GLU A 113 -4.71 15.20 11.06
CA GLU A 113 -3.59 14.31 11.30
C GLU A 113 -3.30 13.49 10.03
N ILE A 114 -2.03 13.29 9.71
CA ILE A 114 -1.61 12.49 8.55
C ILE A 114 -1.10 11.16 9.06
N ARG A 115 -1.88 10.10 8.86
CA ARG A 115 -1.58 8.72 9.23
C ARG A 115 -1.36 7.91 7.97
N VAL A 116 -0.13 7.48 7.76
CA VAL A 116 0.25 6.80 6.52
C VAL A 116 0.25 5.29 6.71
N ALA A 117 -0.65 4.60 6.02
CA ALA A 117 -0.61 3.15 5.90
C ALA A 117 0.55 2.73 4.99
N ILE A 118 1.43 1.85 5.47
CA ILE A 118 2.60 1.36 4.72
C ILE A 118 2.40 -0.11 4.37
N ALA A 119 2.19 -0.41 3.09
CA ALA A 119 2.06 -1.79 2.62
C ALA A 119 3.38 -2.57 2.83
N THR A 120 3.33 -3.62 3.64
CA THR A 120 4.49 -4.43 4.04
C THR A 120 4.22 -5.90 3.74
N ASP A 121 5.06 -6.51 2.92
CA ASP A 121 4.98 -7.93 2.62
C ASP A 121 5.55 -8.78 3.77
N THR A 122 4.84 -9.87 4.09
CA THR A 122 5.22 -10.83 5.12
C THR A 122 4.92 -12.26 4.68
N GLN A 123 5.51 -13.23 5.34
CA GLN A 123 5.22 -14.66 5.08
C GLN A 123 3.75 -15.04 5.24
N ARG A 124 2.95 -14.24 5.96
CA ARG A 124 1.51 -14.42 6.16
C ARG A 124 0.64 -13.69 5.14
N GLY A 125 1.27 -12.95 4.23
CA GLY A 125 0.63 -12.06 3.26
C GLY A 125 0.87 -10.59 3.59
N LEU A 126 0.19 -9.73 2.87
CA LEU A 126 0.31 -8.29 2.99
C LEU A 126 -0.25 -7.81 4.34
N MET A 127 0.60 -7.14 5.12
CA MET A 127 0.23 -6.38 6.32
C MET A 127 0.33 -4.89 6.02
N VAL A 128 -0.49 -4.09 6.70
CA VAL A 128 -0.55 -2.65 6.43
C VAL A 128 -0.48 -1.89 7.75
N PRO A 129 0.71 -1.86 8.40
CA PRO A 129 0.90 -1.03 9.58
C PRO A 129 0.79 0.46 9.26
N VAL A 130 0.52 1.26 10.29
CA VAL A 130 0.24 2.69 10.17
C VAL A 130 1.29 3.50 10.90
N LEU A 131 1.94 4.36 10.16
CA LEU A 131 2.83 5.40 10.68
C LEU A 131 1.95 6.60 11.08
N ALA A 132 1.82 6.83 12.37
CA ALA A 132 1.02 7.91 12.92
C ALA A 132 1.75 9.25 12.88
N ASP A 133 0.97 10.33 12.83
CA ASP A 133 1.41 11.73 12.98
C ASP A 133 2.63 12.12 12.12
N VAL A 134 2.67 11.64 10.87
CA VAL A 134 3.78 11.90 9.92
C VAL A 134 4.06 13.40 9.76
N GLY A 135 3.04 14.23 9.95
CA GLY A 135 3.15 15.68 9.86
C GLY A 135 4.13 16.30 10.87
N SER A 136 4.31 15.68 12.04
CA SER A 136 5.21 16.16 13.11
C SER A 136 6.59 15.53 13.07
N LEU A 137 6.77 14.39 12.36
CA LEU A 137 8.01 13.63 12.36
C LEU A 137 9.03 14.16 11.35
N GLY A 138 10.30 14.12 11.73
CA GLY A 138 11.43 14.31 10.81
C GLY A 138 11.74 13.04 10.00
N ILE A 139 12.54 13.21 8.94
CA ILE A 139 12.90 12.12 8.01
C ILE A 139 13.56 10.94 8.74
N ASN A 140 14.45 11.22 9.71
CA ASN A 140 15.14 10.17 10.46
C ASN A 140 14.17 9.41 11.38
N GLU A 141 13.23 10.10 12.01
CA GLU A 141 12.19 9.49 12.85
C GLU A 141 11.27 8.62 12.00
N ILE A 142 10.85 9.11 10.84
CA ILE A 142 10.08 8.34 9.86
C ILE A 142 10.85 7.08 9.42
N ALA A 143 12.16 7.18 9.16
CA ALA A 143 12.99 6.04 8.76
C ALA A 143 13.06 4.97 9.85
N VAL A 144 13.27 5.37 11.10
CA VAL A 144 13.31 4.48 12.26
C VAL A 144 11.96 3.80 12.46
N GLU A 145 10.87 4.55 12.37
CA GLU A 145 9.55 4.02 12.61
C GLU A 145 9.06 3.10 11.48
N ILE A 146 9.37 3.41 10.22
CA ILE A 146 9.11 2.50 9.09
C ILE A 146 9.86 1.18 9.28
N ALA A 147 11.13 1.21 9.71
CA ALA A 147 11.91 0.01 9.96
C ALA A 147 11.32 -0.82 11.12
N ARG A 148 10.92 -0.17 12.22
CA ARG A 148 10.25 -0.80 13.36
C ARG A 148 8.94 -1.49 12.94
N LEU A 149 8.08 -0.77 12.22
CA LEU A 149 6.78 -1.28 11.76
C LEU A 149 6.94 -2.46 10.81
N ALA A 150 7.90 -2.38 9.86
CA ALA A 150 8.18 -3.46 8.94
C ALA A 150 8.69 -4.72 9.64
N GLU A 151 9.57 -4.57 10.65
CA GLU A 151 10.05 -5.71 11.45
C GLU A 151 8.94 -6.28 12.32
N ALA A 152 8.15 -5.45 12.98
CA ALA A 152 7.01 -5.88 13.78
C ALA A 152 5.97 -6.65 12.93
N ALA A 153 5.72 -6.20 11.70
CA ALA A 153 4.84 -6.87 10.75
C ALA A 153 5.37 -8.27 10.38
N ARG A 154 6.65 -8.38 10.01
CA ARG A 154 7.29 -9.67 9.65
C ARG A 154 7.35 -10.64 10.83
N SER A 155 7.64 -10.13 12.03
CA SER A 155 7.69 -10.91 13.26
C SER A 155 6.32 -11.17 13.88
N ASN A 156 5.23 -10.63 13.31
CA ASN A 156 3.85 -10.77 13.77
C ASN A 156 3.63 -10.28 15.23
N ILE A 157 4.24 -9.15 15.57
CA ILE A 157 4.16 -8.50 16.88
C ILE A 157 3.63 -7.06 16.80
N LEU A 158 2.90 -6.71 15.71
CA LEU A 158 2.23 -5.43 15.61
C LEU A 158 1.30 -5.22 16.80
N SER A 159 1.40 -4.06 17.42
CA SER A 159 0.49 -3.61 18.48
C SER A 159 -0.84 -3.13 17.91
N ARG A 160 -1.80 -2.83 18.79
CA ARG A 160 -3.06 -2.20 18.36
C ARG A 160 -2.85 -0.81 17.79
N ASP A 161 -1.87 -0.07 18.30
CA ASP A 161 -1.55 1.28 17.85
C ASP A 161 -0.88 1.27 16.47
N ASP A 162 -0.23 0.16 16.09
CA ASP A 162 0.38 -0.01 14.77
C ASP A 162 -0.64 -0.33 13.66
N VAL A 163 -1.89 -0.62 14.00
CA VAL A 163 -2.97 -1.00 13.06
C VAL A 163 -4.20 -0.10 13.20
N VAL A 164 -4.01 1.10 13.70
CA VAL A 164 -5.07 2.12 13.81
C VAL A 164 -5.55 2.56 12.42
N GLU A 165 -6.63 3.34 12.39
CA GLU A 165 -7.16 3.89 11.14
C GLU A 165 -6.14 4.85 10.51
N ALA A 166 -5.76 4.57 9.27
CA ALA A 166 -4.93 5.45 8.47
C ALA A 166 -5.79 6.46 7.69
N THR A 167 -5.18 7.50 7.16
CA THR A 167 -5.87 8.54 6.39
C THR A 167 -5.42 8.59 4.93
N ILE A 168 -4.25 8.03 4.64
CA ILE A 168 -3.68 7.88 3.29
C ILE A 168 -2.83 6.60 3.25
N ALA A 169 -2.67 6.00 2.08
CA ALA A 169 -1.85 4.78 1.94
C ALA A 169 -0.67 4.98 0.98
N VAL A 170 0.45 4.36 1.33
CA VAL A 170 1.67 4.31 0.51
C VAL A 170 2.07 2.84 0.31
N THR A 171 2.41 2.50 -0.92
CA THR A 171 2.98 1.20 -1.27
C THR A 171 4.26 1.37 -2.07
N ASN A 172 5.31 0.64 -1.70
CA ASN A 172 6.57 0.61 -2.44
C ASN A 172 6.63 -0.66 -3.29
N THR A 173 6.18 -0.55 -4.53
CA THR A 173 6.21 -1.67 -5.49
C THR A 173 7.58 -1.82 -6.16
N GLY A 174 8.39 -0.78 -6.11
CA GLY A 174 9.76 -0.78 -6.64
C GLY A 174 10.69 -1.76 -5.94
N SER A 175 10.42 -2.13 -4.67
CA SER A 175 11.16 -3.18 -3.97
C SER A 175 11.04 -4.57 -4.63
N TYR A 176 10.04 -4.77 -5.48
CA TYR A 176 9.81 -5.99 -6.28
C TYR A 176 10.12 -5.79 -7.77
N GLY A 177 10.75 -4.67 -8.13
CA GLY A 177 11.08 -4.35 -9.52
C GLY A 177 9.89 -3.91 -10.37
N SER A 178 8.75 -3.56 -9.75
CA SER A 178 7.60 -3.06 -10.49
C SER A 178 7.82 -1.62 -10.92
N GLU A 179 7.66 -1.35 -12.20
CA GLU A 179 7.84 -0.02 -12.78
C GLU A 179 6.73 0.94 -12.35
N PHE A 180 5.50 0.49 -12.43
CA PHE A 180 4.29 1.19 -12.01
C PHE A 180 3.15 0.17 -11.80
N GLY A 181 2.03 0.63 -11.26
CA GLY A 181 0.84 -0.19 -11.05
C GLY A 181 -0.38 0.66 -10.77
N THR A 182 -1.52 0.03 -10.61
CA THR A 182 -2.76 0.67 -10.19
C THR A 182 -3.10 0.21 -8.77
N PRO A 183 -2.51 0.83 -7.73
CA PRO A 183 -2.79 0.44 -6.36
C PRO A 183 -4.27 0.65 -6.07
N LEU A 184 -4.89 -0.33 -5.43
CA LEU A 184 -6.29 -0.18 -5.00
C LEU A 184 -6.35 0.75 -3.78
N LEU A 185 -7.47 1.45 -3.64
CA LEU A 185 -7.74 2.22 -2.44
C LEU A 185 -7.94 1.28 -1.24
N ASN A 186 -7.54 1.73 -0.06
CA ASN A 186 -8.03 1.13 1.17
C ASN A 186 -9.35 1.82 1.54
N PRO A 187 -10.36 1.09 2.02
CA PRO A 187 -11.58 1.72 2.50
C PRO A 187 -11.31 2.73 3.60
N GLY A 188 -11.94 3.90 3.49
CA GLY A 188 -11.71 5.02 4.38
C GLY A 188 -10.61 5.99 3.93
N HIS A 189 -9.94 5.73 2.80
CA HIS A 189 -8.93 6.64 2.25
C HIS A 189 -9.38 7.17 0.89
N ALA A 190 -9.18 8.46 0.64
CA ALA A 190 -9.38 9.04 -0.68
C ALA A 190 -8.22 8.79 -1.63
N VAL A 191 -7.02 8.46 -1.11
CA VAL A 191 -5.79 8.34 -1.90
C VAL A 191 -4.96 7.12 -1.47
N THR A 192 -4.45 6.40 -2.46
CA THR A 192 -3.33 5.45 -2.32
C THR A 192 -2.27 5.79 -3.36
N ILE A 193 -1.01 5.92 -2.93
CA ILE A 193 0.09 6.22 -3.83
C ILE A 193 1.13 5.10 -3.83
N ALA A 194 1.61 4.73 -5.02
CA ALA A 194 2.67 3.75 -5.20
C ALA A 194 3.94 4.40 -5.72
N LEU A 195 5.06 3.99 -5.13
CA LEU A 195 6.41 4.31 -5.58
C LEU A 195 6.93 3.12 -6.40
N GLY A 196 7.20 3.34 -7.70
CA GLY A 196 7.80 2.37 -8.58
C GLY A 196 9.31 2.20 -8.35
N VAL A 197 9.94 1.26 -9.08
CA VAL A 197 11.39 1.05 -9.01
C VAL A 197 12.14 2.29 -9.47
N ILE A 198 13.16 2.67 -8.71
CA ILE A 198 14.12 3.72 -9.11
C ILE A 198 15.22 3.03 -9.90
N GLU A 199 15.31 3.36 -11.18
CA GLU A 199 16.27 2.77 -12.11
C GLU A 199 16.70 3.78 -13.17
N PRO A 200 17.82 3.58 -13.88
CA PRO A 200 18.22 4.44 -14.98
C PRO A 200 17.18 4.42 -16.10
N ARG A 201 16.66 5.60 -16.46
CA ARG A 201 15.70 5.81 -17.56
C ARG A 201 16.17 6.93 -18.47
N ALA A 202 15.77 6.87 -19.73
CA ALA A 202 16.00 7.96 -20.68
C ALA A 202 15.01 9.10 -20.42
N LEU A 203 15.49 10.21 -19.92
CA LEU A 203 14.71 11.45 -19.73
C LEU A 203 15.21 12.53 -20.69
N VAL A 204 14.32 13.45 -21.07
CA VAL A 204 14.69 14.63 -21.85
C VAL A 204 14.93 15.79 -20.89
N ILE A 205 16.18 16.19 -20.75
CA ILE A 205 16.62 17.29 -19.90
C ILE A 205 17.17 18.40 -20.82
N ASP A 206 16.57 19.57 -20.78
CA ASP A 206 16.96 20.73 -21.62
C ASP A 206 17.06 20.39 -23.13
N GLY A 207 16.19 19.48 -23.60
CA GLY A 207 16.15 19.05 -25.00
C GLY A 207 17.14 17.94 -25.35
N VAL A 208 17.92 17.42 -24.38
CA VAL A 208 18.88 16.34 -24.57
C VAL A 208 18.38 15.08 -23.82
N VAL A 209 18.56 13.91 -24.47
CA VAL A 209 18.25 12.62 -23.83
C VAL A 209 19.39 12.25 -22.90
N GLU A 210 19.09 12.10 -21.61
CA GLU A 210 20.05 11.68 -20.59
C GLU A 210 19.57 10.45 -19.85
N ALA A 211 20.50 9.61 -19.40
CA ALA A 211 20.22 8.52 -18.47
C ALA A 211 20.17 9.07 -17.04
N ARG A 212 18.99 9.06 -16.42
CA ARG A 212 18.78 9.55 -15.06
C ARG A 212 18.13 8.48 -14.19
N PRO A 213 18.44 8.41 -12.88
CA PRO A 213 17.64 7.60 -11.97
C PRO A 213 16.22 8.16 -11.94
N ALA A 214 15.25 7.36 -12.30
CA ALA A 214 13.86 7.81 -12.34
C ALA A 214 12.92 6.71 -11.88
N CYS A 215 11.76 7.10 -11.36
CA CYS A 215 10.67 6.19 -11.04
C CYS A 215 9.34 6.73 -11.56
N THR A 216 8.31 5.88 -11.51
CA THR A 216 6.94 6.31 -11.75
C THR A 216 6.17 6.33 -10.44
N LEU A 217 5.52 7.44 -10.13
CA LEU A 217 4.49 7.52 -9.10
C LEU A 217 3.15 7.16 -9.72
N SER A 218 2.40 6.30 -9.01
CA SER A 218 1.04 5.91 -9.40
C SER A 218 0.11 6.34 -8.26
N LEU A 219 -0.76 7.31 -8.49
CA LEU A 219 -1.72 7.80 -7.51
C LEU A 219 -3.12 7.38 -7.90
N THR A 220 -3.72 6.52 -7.08
CA THR A 220 -5.14 6.14 -7.19
C THR A 220 -5.96 6.97 -6.22
N PHE A 221 -7.11 7.46 -6.68
CA PHE A 221 -7.99 8.31 -5.88
C PHE A 221 -9.45 7.96 -6.06
N ASP A 222 -10.25 8.26 -5.03
CA ASP A 222 -11.72 8.17 -5.06
C ASP A 222 -12.28 9.37 -5.82
N HIS A 223 -12.88 9.11 -6.98
CA HIS A 223 -13.39 10.17 -7.85
C HIS A 223 -14.67 10.85 -7.32
N ARG A 224 -15.21 10.39 -6.18
CA ARG A 224 -16.26 11.08 -5.44
C ARG A 224 -15.69 12.21 -4.56
N VAL A 225 -14.41 12.10 -4.16
CA VAL A 225 -13.71 13.05 -3.28
C VAL A 225 -12.85 14.02 -4.08
N LEU A 226 -12.12 13.51 -5.08
CA LEU A 226 -11.13 14.24 -5.84
C LEU A 226 -11.42 14.19 -7.34
N ASP A 227 -11.05 15.23 -8.06
CA ASP A 227 -11.03 15.26 -9.51
C ASP A 227 -9.61 15.22 -10.08
N GLY A 228 -9.51 14.99 -11.40
CA GLY A 228 -8.24 14.89 -12.09
C GLY A 228 -7.40 16.16 -12.04
N ALA A 229 -8.01 17.34 -11.95
CA ALA A 229 -7.29 18.61 -11.87
C ALA A 229 -6.63 18.80 -10.50
N THR A 230 -7.36 18.48 -9.42
CA THR A 230 -6.86 18.53 -8.04
C THR A 230 -5.72 17.53 -7.85
N VAL A 231 -5.90 16.28 -8.28
CA VAL A 231 -4.87 15.25 -8.22
C VAL A 231 -3.65 15.59 -9.08
N GLY A 232 -3.88 16.17 -10.27
CA GLY A 232 -2.79 16.60 -11.15
C GLY A 232 -1.91 17.68 -10.53
N ARG A 233 -2.52 18.67 -9.85
CA ARG A 233 -1.77 19.70 -9.09
C ARG A 233 -0.98 19.10 -7.94
N ALA A 234 -1.61 18.22 -7.16
CA ALA A 234 -0.98 17.58 -6.01
C ALA A 234 0.20 16.71 -6.42
N LEU A 235 0.01 15.89 -7.44
CA LEU A 235 1.07 15.03 -7.96
C LEU A 235 2.19 15.87 -8.61
N GLY A 236 1.86 17.00 -9.25
CA GLY A 236 2.83 17.97 -9.74
C GLY A 236 3.66 18.57 -8.61
N ALA A 237 3.03 19.05 -7.54
CA ALA A 237 3.72 19.61 -6.36
C ALA A 237 4.65 18.58 -5.69
N LEU A 238 4.20 17.31 -5.60
CA LEU A 238 5.02 16.22 -5.06
C LEU A 238 6.25 15.96 -5.94
N VAL A 239 6.08 15.92 -7.27
CA VAL A 239 7.19 15.73 -8.21
C VAL A 239 8.19 16.87 -8.10
N GLU A 240 7.73 18.13 -8.14
CA GLU A 240 8.58 19.32 -7.99
C GLU A 240 9.37 19.31 -6.67
N LEU A 241 8.78 18.81 -5.58
CA LEU A 241 9.48 18.67 -4.31
C LEU A 241 10.55 17.59 -4.37
N LEU A 242 10.23 16.42 -4.93
CA LEU A 242 11.15 15.29 -5.03
C LEU A 242 12.30 15.53 -6.01
N GLU A 243 12.10 16.35 -7.03
CA GLU A 243 13.13 16.75 -8.02
C GLU A 243 14.02 17.91 -7.53
N SER A 244 13.62 18.61 -6.45
CA SER A 244 14.36 19.74 -5.91
C SER A 244 15.22 19.33 -4.70
N ARG A 245 16.56 19.34 -4.88
CA ARG A 245 17.49 19.08 -3.77
C ARG A 245 17.29 20.07 -2.61
N GLU A 246 17.15 21.37 -2.92
CA GLU A 246 16.96 22.42 -1.93
C GLU A 246 15.70 22.18 -1.07
N ARG A 247 14.57 21.85 -1.72
CA ARG A 247 13.31 21.59 -1.01
C ARG A 247 13.38 20.33 -0.16
N LEU A 248 14.04 19.27 -0.66
CA LEU A 248 14.25 18.03 0.10
C LEU A 248 15.13 18.26 1.33
N GLU A 249 16.23 19.03 1.19
CA GLU A 249 17.12 19.37 2.30
C GLU A 249 16.48 20.27 3.35
N ALA A 250 15.47 21.07 2.95
CA ALA A 250 14.70 21.93 3.84
C ALA A 250 13.64 21.18 4.66
N LEU A 251 13.32 19.92 4.33
CA LEU A 251 12.39 19.11 5.11
C LEU A 251 12.95 18.82 6.50
N PRO A 252 12.10 18.74 7.55
CA PRO A 252 12.51 18.33 8.90
C PRO A 252 13.26 16.99 8.89
N ARG A 253 14.40 16.95 9.60
CA ARG A 253 15.25 15.74 9.75
C ARG A 253 14.85 14.86 10.92
#